data_47bc220a8d0b8f2eb674852a53972586
#
_entry.id   47bc220a8d0b8f2eb674852a53972586
#
_cell.length_a   1.000
_cell.length_b   1.000
_cell.length_c   1.000
_cell.angle_alpha   90.00
_cell.angle_beta   90.00
_cell.angle_gamma   90.00
#
_symmetry.space_group_name_H-M   'P 1'
#
loop_
_entity.id
_entity.type
_entity.pdbx_description
1 polymer ?
#
loop_
_entity_poly.entity_id
_entity_poly.type
_entity_poly.pdbx_seq_one_letter_code
_entity_poly.pdbx_strand_id
1 'polypeptide(L)'
;LDWSLIVKYKGEEIFTSRGKWLYPLFELEDLFNEKDYPREELDVIEKVAGQAAAFLIARLGIKKCHIKLISEKAIPVFERFGVSITYDEKVPLIQCRTEHILQKD
;
A
#
# COMPACT_ATOMS: atom_id res chain seq x y z
N LEU A 1 11.78 -12.32 -3.11
CA LEU A 1 11.69 -11.06 -2.36
C LEU A 1 11.08 -11.30 -0.99
N ASP A 2 11.77 -10.87 0.04
CA ASP A 2 11.35 -11.11 1.41
C ASP A 2 10.44 -10.03 1.96
N TRP A 3 10.49 -8.84 1.38
CA TRP A 3 9.71 -7.71 1.88
C TRP A 3 8.31 -7.68 1.28
N SER A 4 7.38 -7.05 2.02
CA SER A 4 6.01 -6.81 1.56
C SER A 4 5.78 -5.32 1.31
N LEU A 5 6.46 -4.48 2.08
CA LEU A 5 6.28 -3.04 2.04
C LEU A 5 7.60 -2.37 2.37
N ILE A 6 8.00 -1.40 1.55
CA ILE A 6 9.18 -0.57 1.81
C ILE A 6 8.77 0.89 1.70
N VAL A 7 9.22 1.71 2.63
CA VAL A 7 8.99 3.15 2.59
C VAL A 7 10.33 3.86 2.69
N LYS A 8 10.55 4.81 1.77
CA LYS A 8 11.76 5.63 1.75
C LYS A 8 11.39 7.09 1.92
N TYR A 9 12.25 7.81 2.62
CA TYR A 9 12.13 9.25 2.81
C TYR A 9 13.44 9.87 2.38
N LYS A 10 13.39 10.75 1.38
CA LYS A 10 14.60 11.38 0.81
C LYS A 10 15.65 10.35 0.41
N GLY A 11 15.20 9.26 -0.18
CA GLY A 11 16.08 8.21 -0.66
C GLY A 11 16.56 7.23 0.39
N GLU A 12 16.22 7.45 1.66
CA GLU A 12 16.64 6.60 2.75
C GLU A 12 15.48 5.70 3.20
N GLU A 13 15.75 4.42 3.36
CA GLU A 13 14.75 3.48 3.81
C GLU A 13 14.45 3.72 5.29
N ILE A 14 13.21 4.11 5.58
CA ILE A 14 12.77 4.37 6.95
C ILE A 14 11.90 3.26 7.50
N PHE A 15 11.41 2.36 6.65
CA PHE A 15 10.51 1.31 7.07
C PHE A 15 10.52 0.17 6.08
N THR A 16 10.58 -1.06 6.58
CA THR A 16 10.46 -2.28 5.79
C THR A 16 9.68 -3.29 6.62
N SER A 17 8.70 -3.93 5.98
CA SER A 17 7.95 -4.99 6.63
C SER A 17 7.96 -6.25 5.78
N ARG A 18 7.95 -7.40 6.44
CA ARG A 18 7.80 -8.73 5.82
C ARG A 18 6.47 -9.34 6.20
N GLY A 19 5.60 -8.56 6.80
CA GLY A 19 4.30 -9.04 7.25
C GLY A 19 3.39 -9.48 6.12
N LYS A 20 2.32 -10.13 6.48
CA LYS A 20 1.33 -10.65 5.53
C LYS A 20 0.08 -9.81 5.55
N TRP A 21 -0.68 -9.87 4.45
CA TRP A 21 -1.96 -9.19 4.28
C TRP A 21 -1.83 -7.69 4.51
N LEU A 22 -2.62 -7.15 5.42
CA LEU A 22 -2.64 -5.73 5.73
C LEU A 22 -1.73 -5.34 6.89
N TYR A 23 -1.12 -6.30 7.56
CA TYR A 23 -0.27 -6.03 8.72
C TYR A 23 0.85 -5.02 8.44
N PRO A 24 1.53 -5.09 7.29
CA PRO A 24 2.56 -4.09 7.00
C PRO A 24 2.03 -2.65 7.04
N LEU A 25 0.79 -2.45 6.58
CA LEU A 25 0.20 -1.11 6.58
C LEU A 25 -0.19 -0.65 7.98
N PHE A 26 -0.61 -1.57 8.84
CA PHE A 26 -0.87 -1.24 10.25
C PHE A 26 0.43 -0.91 10.96
N GLU A 27 1.51 -1.64 10.67
CA GLU A 27 2.83 -1.34 11.23
C GLU A 27 3.31 0.05 10.77
N LEU A 28 3.07 0.39 9.52
CA LEU A 28 3.43 1.70 9.00
C LEU A 28 2.61 2.80 9.69
N GLU A 29 1.34 2.54 9.96
CA GLU A 29 0.50 3.49 10.70
C GLU A 29 1.10 3.77 12.09
N ASP A 30 1.57 2.73 12.76
CA ASP A 30 2.22 2.90 14.06
C ASP A 30 3.45 3.81 13.96
N LEU A 31 4.26 3.63 12.93
CA LEU A 31 5.42 4.49 12.70
C LEU A 31 4.99 5.94 12.48
N PHE A 32 3.95 6.16 11.68
CA PHE A 32 3.46 7.51 11.40
C PHE A 32 2.85 8.18 12.64
N ASN A 33 2.34 7.39 13.58
CA ASN A 33 1.85 7.92 14.85
C ASN A 33 2.99 8.36 15.76
N GLU A 34 4.17 7.75 15.62
CA GLU A 34 5.33 8.11 16.41
C GLU A 34 6.15 9.23 15.78
N LYS A 35 6.19 9.26 14.44
CA LYS A 35 7.02 10.23 13.70
C LYS A 35 6.23 10.76 12.53
N ASP A 36 6.16 12.08 12.44
CA ASP A 36 5.42 12.76 11.40
C ASP A 36 6.29 13.00 10.18
N TYR A 37 6.16 12.15 9.18
CA TYR A 37 6.86 12.32 7.91
C TYR A 37 5.95 13.04 6.91
N PRO A 38 6.50 13.98 6.11
CA PRO A 38 5.70 14.61 5.05
C PRO A 38 5.35 13.57 3.99
N ARG A 39 4.06 13.33 3.84
CA ARG A 39 3.55 12.25 2.97
C ARG A 39 3.95 12.40 1.51
N GLU A 40 4.01 13.64 1.02
CA GLU A 40 4.37 13.93 -0.37
C GLU A 40 5.83 13.65 -0.69
N GLU A 41 6.67 13.47 0.32
CA GLU A 41 8.10 13.18 0.12
C GLU A 41 8.43 11.70 0.32
N LEU A 42 7.42 10.87 0.52
CA LEU A 42 7.63 9.44 0.71
C LEU A 42 7.56 8.67 -0.59
N ASP A 43 8.45 7.70 -0.74
CA ASP A 43 8.39 6.71 -1.81
C ASP A 43 7.96 5.40 -1.18
N VAL A 44 6.80 4.90 -1.60
CA VAL A 44 6.21 3.70 -1.04
C VAL A 44 6.20 2.60 -2.10
N ILE A 45 6.73 1.44 -1.75
CA ILE A 45 6.76 0.29 -2.64
C ILE A 45 6.01 -0.85 -1.95
N GLU A 46 4.88 -1.24 -2.53
CA GLU A 46 4.04 -2.30 -2.02
C GLU A 46 4.16 -3.52 -2.93
N LYS A 47 4.32 -4.69 -2.35
CA LYS A 47 4.46 -5.91 -3.13
C LYS A 47 3.14 -6.29 -3.80
N VAL A 48 2.06 -6.30 -3.04
CA VAL A 48 0.74 -6.72 -3.53
C VAL A 48 -0.31 -5.78 -2.95
N ALA A 49 -1.16 -5.24 -3.80
CA ALA A 49 -2.23 -4.37 -3.32
C ALA A 49 -3.58 -4.77 -3.89
N GLY A 50 -4.46 -5.21 -3.02
CA GLY A 50 -5.87 -5.37 -3.32
C GLY A 50 -6.64 -4.14 -2.88
N GLN A 51 -7.96 -4.26 -2.89
CA GLN A 51 -8.84 -3.15 -2.58
C GLN A 51 -8.64 -2.62 -1.15
N ALA A 52 -8.52 -3.51 -0.18
CA ALA A 52 -8.34 -3.10 1.21
C ALA A 52 -7.03 -2.36 1.42
N ALA A 53 -5.94 -2.85 0.81
CA ALA A 53 -4.65 -2.18 0.89
C ALA A 53 -4.73 -0.77 0.31
N ALA A 54 -5.46 -0.61 -0.81
CA ALA A 54 -5.62 0.69 -1.43
C ALA A 54 -6.31 1.69 -0.49
N PHE A 55 -7.37 1.26 0.20
CA PHE A 55 -8.05 2.11 1.18
C PHE A 55 -7.13 2.51 2.33
N LEU A 56 -6.34 1.56 2.83
CA LEU A 56 -5.42 1.86 3.93
C LEU A 56 -4.29 2.79 3.50
N ILE A 57 -3.73 2.57 2.32
CA ILE A 57 -2.69 3.45 1.77
C ILE A 57 -3.23 4.88 1.65
N ALA A 58 -4.45 5.02 1.12
CA ALA A 58 -5.09 6.33 1.01
C ALA A 58 -5.33 6.95 2.38
N ARG A 59 -5.80 6.16 3.34
CA ARG A 59 -6.05 6.64 4.71
C ARG A 59 -4.79 7.13 5.40
N LEU A 60 -3.66 6.51 5.12
CA LEU A 60 -2.38 6.93 5.68
C LEU A 60 -1.86 8.23 5.08
N GLY A 61 -2.54 8.75 4.07
CA GLY A 61 -2.16 10.00 3.43
C GLY A 61 -1.05 9.88 2.40
N ILE A 62 -0.69 8.65 2.05
CA ILE A 62 0.35 8.39 1.05
C ILE A 62 -0.10 8.95 -0.30
N LYS A 63 0.79 9.71 -0.96
CA LYS A 63 0.47 10.40 -2.20
C LYS A 63 0.90 9.67 -3.44
N LYS A 64 1.90 8.82 -3.34
CA LYS A 64 2.39 8.04 -4.47
C LYS A 64 2.86 6.67 -4.00
N CYS A 65 2.65 5.67 -4.83
CA CYS A 65 2.98 4.30 -4.48
C CYS A 65 3.29 3.50 -5.75
N HIS A 66 4.36 2.71 -5.70
CA HIS A 66 4.63 1.73 -6.74
C HIS A 66 4.21 0.36 -6.21
N ILE A 67 3.42 -0.36 -6.99
CA ILE A 67 2.86 -1.64 -6.58
C ILE A 67 3.32 -2.71 -7.57
N LYS A 68 3.92 -3.78 -7.08
CA LYS A 68 4.39 -4.82 -7.97
C LYS A 68 3.24 -5.58 -8.60
N LEU A 69 2.29 -6.00 -7.80
CA LEU A 69 1.11 -6.71 -8.29
C LEU A 69 -0.15 -6.03 -7.74
N ILE A 70 -0.96 -5.47 -8.63
CA ILE A 70 -2.16 -4.74 -8.24
C ILE A 70 -3.42 -5.44 -8.75
N SER A 71 -4.46 -5.43 -7.93
CA SER A 71 -5.79 -5.85 -8.34
C SER A 71 -6.47 -4.74 -9.13
N GLU A 72 -7.20 -5.08 -10.17
CA GLU A 72 -8.02 -4.09 -10.90
C GLU A 72 -8.98 -3.37 -9.97
N LYS A 73 -9.42 -4.02 -8.90
CA LYS A 73 -10.34 -3.43 -7.93
C LYS A 73 -9.68 -2.35 -7.07
N ALA A 74 -8.37 -2.37 -6.97
CA ALA A 74 -7.64 -1.36 -6.20
C ALA A 74 -7.50 -0.04 -6.97
N ILE A 75 -7.45 -0.10 -8.29
CA ILE A 75 -7.19 1.08 -9.11
C ILE A 75 -8.22 2.20 -8.89
N PRO A 76 -9.54 1.93 -8.94
CA PRO A 76 -10.52 3.02 -8.72
C PRO A 76 -10.41 3.62 -7.32
N VAL A 77 -9.98 2.83 -6.33
CA VAL A 77 -9.80 3.35 -4.97
C VAL A 77 -8.68 4.39 -4.95
N PHE A 78 -7.54 4.05 -5.55
CA PHE A 78 -6.42 5.00 -5.64
C PHE A 78 -6.83 6.26 -6.41
N GLU A 79 -7.56 6.10 -7.51
CA GLU A 79 -8.04 7.24 -8.29
C GLU A 79 -8.95 8.14 -7.47
N ARG A 80 -9.88 7.52 -6.74
CA ARG A 80 -10.84 8.26 -5.92
C ARG A 80 -10.15 9.13 -4.88
N PHE A 81 -9.08 8.65 -4.29
CA PHE A 81 -8.38 9.36 -3.21
C PHE A 81 -7.16 10.14 -3.69
N GLY A 82 -6.96 10.20 -5.00
CA GLY A 82 -5.87 11.01 -5.56
C GLY A 82 -4.47 10.49 -5.30
N VAL A 83 -4.32 9.17 -5.14
CA VAL A 83 -3.01 8.55 -4.97
C VAL A 83 -2.44 8.22 -6.34
N SER A 84 -1.25 8.74 -6.64
CA SER A 84 -0.56 8.44 -7.89
C SER A 84 0.08 7.07 -7.79
N ILE A 85 -0.23 6.18 -8.71
CA ILE A 85 0.31 4.82 -8.69
C ILE A 85 1.02 4.46 -9.98
N THR A 86 2.01 3.59 -9.84
CA THR A 86 2.58 2.82 -10.94
C THR A 86 2.55 1.36 -10.52
N TYR A 87 2.58 0.44 -11.46
CA TYR A 87 2.57 -0.98 -11.11
C TYR A 87 3.28 -1.79 -12.19
N ASP A 88 3.75 -2.97 -11.78
CA ASP A 88 4.43 -3.89 -12.70
C ASP A 88 3.43 -4.82 -13.37
N GLU A 89 2.48 -5.34 -12.61
CA GLU A 89 1.52 -6.32 -13.12
C GLU A 89 0.13 -6.04 -12.54
N LYS A 90 -0.89 -6.19 -13.37
CA LYS A 90 -2.29 -6.01 -13.00
C LYS A 90 -3.04 -7.31 -13.20
N VAL A 91 -3.84 -7.70 -12.21
CA VAL A 91 -4.68 -8.89 -12.27
C VAL A 91 -6.12 -8.51 -11.93
N PRO A 92 -7.13 -9.28 -12.42
CA PRO A 92 -8.53 -8.94 -12.13
C PRO A 92 -8.84 -8.93 -10.64
N LEU A 93 -8.25 -9.84 -9.89
CA LEU A 93 -8.55 -10.02 -8.48
C LEU A 93 -7.35 -10.64 -7.78
N ILE A 94 -7.04 -10.14 -6.59
CA ILE A 94 -6.04 -10.75 -5.74
C ILE A 94 -6.73 -11.79 -4.87
N GLN A 95 -6.34 -13.04 -5.04
CA GLN A 95 -6.89 -14.16 -4.31
C GLN A 95 -6.27 -14.20 -2.92
N CYS A 96 -6.64 -13.24 -2.09
CA CYS A 96 -6.16 -13.20 -0.73
C CYS A 96 -7.34 -13.10 0.23
N ARG A 97 -7.11 -13.51 1.46
CA ARG A 97 -8.13 -13.53 2.49
C ARG A 97 -8.80 -12.17 2.69
N THR A 98 -7.99 -11.11 2.70
CA THR A 98 -8.49 -9.78 2.97
C THR A 98 -9.43 -9.29 1.88
N GLU A 99 -9.02 -9.42 0.62
CA GLU A 99 -9.84 -8.97 -0.49
C GLU A 99 -11.11 -9.80 -0.60
N HIS A 100 -11.01 -11.09 -0.33
CA HIS A 100 -12.17 -11.97 -0.34
C HIS A 100 -13.20 -11.55 0.71
N ILE A 101 -12.74 -11.20 1.90
CA ILE A 101 -13.64 -10.75 2.97
C ILE A 101 -14.38 -9.48 2.56
N LEU A 102 -13.68 -8.53 1.97
CA LEU A 102 -14.30 -7.29 1.52
C LEU A 102 -15.33 -7.50 0.42
N GLN A 103 -15.10 -8.48 -0.43
CA GLN A 103 -16.03 -8.76 -1.52
C GLN A 103 -17.33 -9.39 -1.06
N LYS A 104 -17.33 -10.04 0.05
CA LYS A 104 -18.53 -10.65 0.60
C LYS A 104 -19.53 -9.64 1.10
N ASP A 105 -19.06 -8.48 1.41
CA ASP A 105 -19.90 -7.42 1.93
C ASP A 105 -20.48 -6.57 0.80
#